data_570a930a41caa44f5f98c9c5534ebe9c
#
_entry.id   570a930a41caa44f5f98c9c5534ebe9c
#
_cell.length_a   1.000
_cell.length_b   1.000
_cell.length_c   1.000
_cell.angle_alpha   90.00
_cell.angle_beta   90.00
_cell.angle_gamma   90.00
#
_symmetry.space_group_name_H-M   'P 1'
#
loop_
_entity.id
_entity.type
_entity.pdbx_description
1 polymer ?
#
loop_
_entity_poly.entity_id
_entity_poly.type
_entity_poly.pdbx_seq_one_letter_code
_entity_poly.pdbx_strand_id
1 'polypeptide(L)'
;MRAEHLYKRFGDKPVLENVSLTVPAGAVLCLMAPSGWGKTTLLRCIAGLEAPDSGAIQDVPERIGYVFQEDRLCGHMSAVENVRLATGRRVDSATIEAHLTELGLGGQLHQPVEELSGGQRRRVAIARAVCFGGGLLLLDEPFKGLDAETRQQAAAYILRHRNGAAVVCVTHDREDAAALGAEIAAL
;
A
#
# COMPACT_ATOMS: atom_id res chain seq x y z
N MET A 1 -6.63 -5.73 13.33
CA MET A 1 -5.91 -6.99 13.06
C MET A 1 -4.75 -7.14 14.01
N ARG A 2 -4.29 -8.38 14.23
CA ARG A 2 -3.23 -8.72 15.17
C ARG A 2 -2.29 -9.75 14.57
N ALA A 3 -1.00 -9.51 14.63
CA ALA A 3 0.04 -10.47 14.30
C ALA A 3 0.81 -10.76 15.58
N GLU A 4 1.01 -12.04 15.92
CA GLU A 4 1.59 -12.48 17.18
C GLU A 4 2.72 -13.47 16.95
N HIS A 5 3.90 -13.16 17.46
CA HIS A 5 5.07 -14.02 17.47
C HIS A 5 5.43 -14.60 16.09
N LEU A 6 5.40 -13.76 15.05
CA LEU A 6 5.68 -14.20 13.69
C LEU A 6 7.16 -14.52 13.52
N TYR A 7 7.40 -15.69 12.94
CA TYR A 7 8.71 -16.11 12.46
C TYR A 7 8.63 -16.43 10.96
N LYS A 8 9.64 -16.04 10.20
CA LYS A 8 9.78 -16.39 8.79
C LYS A 8 11.24 -16.50 8.39
N ARG A 9 11.55 -17.57 7.66
CA ARG A 9 12.87 -17.83 7.07
C ARG A 9 12.72 -18.08 5.58
N PHE A 10 13.78 -17.79 4.83
CA PHE A 10 13.93 -18.22 3.45
C PHE A 10 15.24 -19.01 3.35
N GLY A 11 15.11 -20.34 3.21
CA GLY A 11 16.21 -21.26 3.41
C GLY A 11 16.77 -21.11 4.84
N ASP A 12 18.07 -20.87 4.95
CA ASP A 12 18.73 -20.68 6.25
C ASP A 12 18.69 -19.25 6.78
N LYS A 13 18.19 -18.29 5.99
CA LYS A 13 18.16 -16.88 6.36
C LYS A 13 16.90 -16.54 7.14
N PRO A 14 16.98 -16.18 8.45
CA PRO A 14 15.85 -15.62 9.17
C PRO A 14 15.53 -14.22 8.66
N VAL A 15 14.23 -13.89 8.57
CA VAL A 15 13.73 -12.60 8.07
C VAL A 15 12.75 -11.96 9.04
N LEU A 16 11.88 -12.75 9.67
CA LEU A 16 11.07 -12.30 10.80
C LEU A 16 11.43 -13.17 12.00
N GLU A 17 11.71 -12.54 13.13
CA GLU A 17 12.06 -13.21 14.38
C GLU A 17 11.23 -12.63 15.53
N ASN A 18 10.22 -13.38 15.98
CA ASN A 18 9.34 -13.00 17.08
C ASN A 18 8.62 -11.66 16.89
N VAL A 19 8.18 -11.36 15.68
CA VAL A 19 7.54 -10.08 15.37
C VAL A 19 6.07 -10.08 15.79
N SER A 20 5.68 -9.10 16.58
CA SER A 20 4.27 -8.89 16.96
C SER A 20 3.83 -7.47 16.60
N LEU A 21 2.61 -7.33 16.08
CA LEU A 21 2.03 -6.06 15.66
C LEU A 21 0.53 -6.05 15.89
N THR A 22 0.03 -5.02 16.55
CA THR A 22 -1.41 -4.78 16.66
C THR A 22 -1.77 -3.52 15.88
N VAL A 23 -2.76 -3.63 15.01
CA VAL A 23 -3.28 -2.53 14.20
C VAL A 23 -4.74 -2.30 14.55
N PRO A 24 -5.05 -1.28 15.36
CA PRO A 24 -6.43 -0.93 15.68
C PRO A 24 -7.23 -0.56 14.42
N ALA A 25 -8.56 -0.74 14.46
CA ALA A 25 -9.41 -0.30 13.39
C ALA A 25 -9.27 1.22 13.17
N GLY A 26 -9.10 1.62 11.92
CA GLY A 26 -8.94 3.02 11.55
C GLY A 26 -7.60 3.66 11.93
N ALA A 27 -6.67 2.95 12.56
CA ALA A 27 -5.34 3.47 12.87
C ALA A 27 -4.51 3.72 11.60
N VAL A 28 -3.57 4.64 11.69
CA VAL A 28 -2.54 4.87 10.65
C VAL A 28 -1.19 4.64 11.32
N LEU A 29 -0.56 3.52 10.99
CA LEU A 29 0.73 3.12 11.54
C LEU A 29 1.82 3.16 10.47
N CYS A 30 2.99 3.62 10.85
CA CYS A 30 4.19 3.56 10.02
C CYS A 30 5.25 2.69 10.69
N LEU A 31 5.64 1.62 10.02
CA LEU A 31 6.68 0.70 10.47
C LEU A 31 8.01 1.14 9.88
N MET A 32 8.90 1.61 10.73
CA MET A 32 10.23 2.06 10.34
C MET A 32 11.29 1.09 10.85
N ALA A 33 12.03 0.51 9.93
CA ALA A 33 13.17 -0.34 10.23
C ALA A 33 14.20 -0.26 9.10
N PRO A 34 15.47 -0.62 9.33
CA PRO A 34 16.51 -0.65 8.30
C PRO A 34 16.13 -1.52 7.09
N SER A 35 16.77 -1.26 5.95
CA SER A 35 16.63 -2.14 4.78
C SER A 35 17.04 -3.58 5.11
N GLY A 36 16.29 -4.55 4.58
CA GLY A 36 16.54 -5.97 4.85
C GLY A 36 15.94 -6.52 6.14
N TRP A 37 15.31 -5.68 6.97
CA TRP A 37 14.66 -6.12 8.22
C TRP A 37 13.46 -7.07 8.02
N GLY A 38 12.93 -7.20 6.82
CA GLY A 38 11.76 -8.05 6.56
C GLY A 38 10.42 -7.33 6.47
N LYS A 39 10.40 -6.00 6.39
CA LYS A 39 9.17 -5.18 6.31
C LYS A 39 8.19 -5.64 5.23
N THR A 40 8.67 -5.80 3.99
CA THR A 40 7.87 -6.32 2.87
C THR A 40 7.35 -7.74 3.15
N THR A 41 8.15 -8.59 3.79
CA THR A 41 7.75 -9.94 4.18
C THR A 41 6.64 -9.90 5.22
N LEU A 42 6.73 -9.01 6.22
CA LEU A 42 5.66 -8.81 7.20
C LEU A 42 4.35 -8.38 6.52
N LEU A 43 4.39 -7.39 5.62
CA LEU A 43 3.19 -6.98 4.87
C LEU A 43 2.63 -8.12 4.02
N ARG A 44 3.49 -8.94 3.39
CA ARG A 44 3.05 -10.11 2.62
C ARG A 44 2.40 -11.18 3.50
N CYS A 45 2.93 -11.41 4.70
CA CYS A 45 2.31 -12.33 5.67
C CYS A 45 0.92 -11.80 6.09
N ILE A 46 0.80 -10.52 6.41
CA ILE A 46 -0.49 -9.88 6.75
C ILE A 46 -1.49 -10.00 5.59
N ALA A 47 -1.03 -9.83 4.35
CA ALA A 47 -1.87 -9.94 3.15
C ALA A 47 -2.21 -11.38 2.76
N GLY A 48 -1.68 -12.40 3.45
CA GLY A 48 -1.86 -13.81 3.08
C GLY A 48 -1.12 -14.23 1.80
N LEU A 49 -0.18 -13.39 1.32
CA LEU A 49 0.64 -13.67 0.14
C LEU A 49 1.88 -14.50 0.46
N GLU A 50 2.21 -14.60 1.74
CA GLU A 50 3.31 -15.40 2.29
C GLU A 50 2.83 -16.03 3.59
N ALA A 51 3.10 -17.31 3.81
CA ALA A 51 2.79 -17.96 5.09
C ALA A 51 3.95 -17.75 6.07
N PRO A 52 3.70 -17.30 7.31
CA PRO A 52 4.72 -17.35 8.34
C PRO A 52 5.06 -18.80 8.69
N ASP A 53 6.28 -19.06 9.15
CA ASP A 53 6.69 -20.41 9.57
C ASP A 53 6.11 -20.77 10.94
N SER A 54 5.90 -19.76 11.81
CA SER A 54 5.18 -19.88 13.07
C SER A 54 4.62 -18.53 13.51
N GLY A 55 3.77 -18.54 14.55
CA GLY A 55 2.99 -17.40 15.00
C GLY A 55 1.58 -17.42 14.41
N ALA A 56 0.83 -16.36 14.65
CA ALA A 56 -0.54 -16.23 14.19
C ALA A 56 -0.86 -14.82 13.68
N ILE A 57 -1.75 -14.75 12.69
CA ILE A 57 -2.32 -13.48 12.22
C ILE A 57 -3.84 -13.62 12.32
N GLN A 58 -4.46 -12.67 13.01
CA GLN A 58 -5.88 -12.73 13.35
C GLN A 58 -6.57 -11.40 13.01
N ASP A 59 -7.88 -11.45 12.87
CA ASP A 59 -8.75 -10.30 12.64
C ASP A 59 -8.35 -9.49 11.39
N VAL A 60 -7.85 -10.16 10.37
CA VAL A 60 -7.50 -9.54 9.09
C VAL A 60 -8.79 -9.31 8.29
N PRO A 61 -9.03 -8.09 7.81
CA PRO A 61 -10.17 -7.83 6.94
C PRO A 61 -10.11 -8.68 5.66
N GLU A 62 -11.27 -9.15 5.19
CA GLU A 62 -11.40 -9.94 3.96
C GLU A 62 -10.81 -9.21 2.73
N ARG A 63 -10.92 -7.89 2.70
CA ARG A 63 -10.41 -7.07 1.61
C ARG A 63 -9.29 -6.16 2.10
N ILE A 64 -8.16 -6.24 1.40
CA ILE A 64 -6.94 -5.48 1.68
C ILE A 64 -6.51 -4.75 0.42
N GLY A 65 -6.45 -3.42 0.47
CA GLY A 65 -5.78 -2.64 -0.56
C GLY A 65 -4.27 -2.71 -0.36
N TYR A 66 -3.50 -2.99 -1.42
CA TYR A 66 -2.05 -3.13 -1.30
C TYR A 66 -1.30 -2.30 -2.36
N VAL A 67 -0.46 -1.38 -1.90
CA VAL A 67 0.56 -0.72 -2.71
C VAL A 67 1.87 -1.48 -2.51
N PHE A 68 2.29 -2.25 -3.51
CA PHE A 68 3.54 -3.01 -3.47
C PHE A 68 4.76 -2.10 -3.66
N GLN A 69 5.92 -2.54 -3.26
CA GLN A 69 7.19 -1.83 -3.48
C GLN A 69 7.46 -1.61 -4.98
N GLU A 70 7.13 -2.58 -5.83
CA GLU A 70 7.04 -2.45 -7.28
C GLU A 70 5.59 -2.14 -7.65
N ASP A 71 5.34 -1.31 -8.66
CA ASP A 71 3.97 -0.85 -8.98
C ASP A 71 3.04 -1.98 -9.46
N ARG A 72 3.62 -3.05 -10.05
CA ARG A 72 2.89 -4.23 -10.54
C ARG A 72 1.67 -3.86 -11.39
N LEU A 73 1.90 -2.96 -12.32
CA LEU A 73 0.91 -2.54 -13.30
C LEU A 73 1.04 -3.36 -14.58
N CYS A 74 -0.09 -3.54 -15.29
CA CYS A 74 -0.10 -4.11 -16.63
C CYS A 74 0.34 -3.02 -17.62
N GLY A 75 1.57 -3.10 -18.15
CA GLY A 75 2.23 -2.05 -18.94
C GLY A 75 1.41 -1.52 -20.10
N HIS A 76 0.83 -2.42 -20.90
CA HIS A 76 0.03 -2.11 -22.08
C HIS A 76 -1.40 -1.62 -21.80
N MET A 77 -1.85 -1.67 -20.55
CA MET A 77 -3.15 -1.15 -20.12
C MET A 77 -3.04 0.30 -19.66
N SER A 78 -4.09 1.07 -19.86
CA SER A 78 -4.18 2.45 -19.39
C SER A 78 -4.26 2.54 -17.85
N ALA A 79 -4.12 3.77 -17.32
CA ALA A 79 -4.29 4.01 -15.88
C ALA A 79 -5.67 3.58 -15.38
N VAL A 80 -6.74 3.95 -16.11
CA VAL A 80 -8.12 3.56 -15.79
C VAL A 80 -8.30 2.04 -15.80
N GLU A 81 -7.78 1.35 -16.82
CA GLU A 81 -7.89 -0.10 -16.94
C GLU A 81 -7.14 -0.83 -15.82
N ASN A 82 -5.95 -0.35 -15.41
CA ASN A 82 -5.21 -0.91 -14.28
C ASN A 82 -5.99 -0.83 -12.96
N VAL A 83 -6.68 0.28 -12.70
CA VAL A 83 -7.56 0.40 -11.53
C VAL A 83 -8.77 -0.51 -11.66
N ARG A 84 -9.41 -0.53 -12.84
CA ARG A 84 -10.57 -1.37 -13.13
C ARG A 84 -10.28 -2.86 -12.99
N LEU A 85 -9.09 -3.31 -13.37
CA LEU A 85 -8.68 -4.71 -13.23
C LEU A 85 -8.81 -5.19 -11.77
N ALA A 86 -8.47 -4.35 -10.80
CA ALA A 86 -8.59 -4.67 -9.38
C ALA A 86 -10.01 -4.48 -8.83
N THR A 87 -10.72 -3.44 -9.28
CA THR A 87 -12.04 -3.10 -8.74
C THR A 87 -13.18 -3.86 -9.41
N GLY A 88 -12.99 -4.35 -10.63
CA GLY A 88 -14.03 -4.98 -11.44
C GLY A 88 -15.17 -3.99 -11.73
N ARG A 89 -16.40 -4.43 -11.55
CA ARG A 89 -17.60 -3.62 -11.72
C ARG A 89 -18.05 -2.86 -10.46
N ARG A 90 -17.31 -2.97 -9.36
CA ARG A 90 -17.68 -2.33 -8.07
C ARG A 90 -17.51 -0.81 -8.09
N VAL A 91 -16.60 -0.33 -8.94
CA VAL A 91 -16.35 1.11 -9.12
C VAL A 91 -16.54 1.43 -10.60
N ASP A 92 -17.37 2.41 -10.91
CA ASP A 92 -17.60 2.84 -12.28
C ASP A 92 -16.43 3.65 -12.84
N SER A 93 -16.41 3.83 -14.19
CA SER A 93 -15.29 4.52 -14.86
C SER A 93 -15.14 5.97 -14.42
N ALA A 94 -16.26 6.69 -14.30
CA ALA A 94 -16.23 8.10 -13.95
C ALA A 94 -15.62 8.31 -12.55
N THR A 95 -15.95 7.42 -11.61
CA THR A 95 -15.36 7.43 -10.27
C THR A 95 -13.85 7.13 -10.34
N ILE A 96 -13.42 6.13 -11.13
CA ILE A 96 -11.98 5.83 -11.29
C ILE A 96 -11.24 7.03 -11.90
N GLU A 97 -11.80 7.65 -12.93
CA GLU A 97 -11.22 8.83 -13.58
C GLU A 97 -11.10 10.01 -12.61
N ALA A 98 -12.11 10.23 -11.76
CA ALA A 98 -12.07 11.25 -10.72
C ALA A 98 -10.94 11.01 -9.71
N HIS A 99 -10.76 9.77 -9.24
CA HIS A 99 -9.66 9.38 -8.35
C HIS A 99 -8.28 9.61 -8.98
N LEU A 100 -8.12 9.22 -10.24
CA LEU A 100 -6.86 9.44 -10.97
C LEU A 100 -6.60 10.92 -11.22
N THR A 101 -7.65 11.70 -11.53
CA THR A 101 -7.54 13.16 -11.73
C THR A 101 -7.15 13.86 -10.44
N GLU A 102 -7.70 13.47 -9.28
CA GLU A 102 -7.32 14.00 -7.96
C GLU A 102 -5.84 13.74 -7.65
N LEU A 103 -5.30 12.64 -8.14
CA LEU A 103 -3.86 12.31 -8.06
C LEU A 103 -3.01 12.99 -9.15
N GLY A 104 -3.56 13.96 -9.89
CA GLY A 104 -2.85 14.72 -10.93
C GLY A 104 -2.57 13.92 -12.20
N LEU A 105 -3.41 12.93 -12.52
CA LEU A 105 -3.27 12.07 -13.71
C LEU A 105 -4.37 12.35 -14.77
N GLY A 106 -5.09 13.47 -14.67
CA GLY A 106 -6.21 13.79 -15.57
C GLY A 106 -5.84 13.80 -17.06
N GLY A 107 -4.59 14.16 -17.40
CA GLY A 107 -4.10 14.14 -18.79
C GLY A 107 -3.62 12.76 -19.29
N GLN A 108 -3.53 11.75 -18.41
CA GLN A 108 -2.93 10.44 -18.69
C GLN A 108 -3.88 9.26 -18.47
N LEU A 109 -5.17 9.50 -18.30
CA LEU A 109 -6.17 8.50 -17.92
C LEU A 109 -6.17 7.27 -18.83
N HIS A 110 -6.04 7.50 -20.14
CA HIS A 110 -6.18 6.48 -21.16
C HIS A 110 -4.86 6.10 -21.86
N GLN A 111 -3.73 6.65 -21.40
CA GLN A 111 -2.40 6.27 -21.88
C GLN A 111 -1.97 4.93 -21.27
N PRO A 112 -1.28 4.05 -22.01
CA PRO A 112 -0.62 2.88 -21.48
C PRO A 112 0.34 3.26 -20.34
N VAL A 113 0.30 2.52 -19.23
CA VAL A 113 1.11 2.91 -18.05
C VAL A 113 2.61 2.74 -18.29
N GLU A 114 3.04 1.98 -19.31
CA GLU A 114 4.45 1.89 -19.69
C GLU A 114 5.02 3.21 -20.25
N GLU A 115 4.16 4.10 -20.77
CA GLU A 115 4.52 5.44 -21.25
C GLU A 115 4.59 6.48 -20.12
N LEU A 116 4.12 6.13 -18.92
CA LEU A 116 4.08 7.03 -17.77
C LEU A 116 5.44 7.10 -17.06
N SER A 117 5.72 8.24 -16.44
CA SER A 117 6.87 8.37 -15.55
C SER A 117 6.74 7.45 -14.32
N GLY A 118 7.85 7.18 -13.62
CA GLY A 118 7.83 6.35 -12.40
C GLY A 118 6.87 6.90 -11.34
N GLY A 119 6.89 8.22 -11.10
CA GLY A 119 5.96 8.85 -10.15
C GLY A 119 4.50 8.82 -10.59
N GLN A 120 4.22 8.87 -11.90
CA GLN A 120 2.87 8.69 -12.43
C GLN A 120 2.39 7.25 -12.23
N ARG A 121 3.21 6.25 -12.56
CA ARG A 121 2.90 4.83 -12.30
C ARG A 121 2.64 4.58 -10.81
N ARG A 122 3.46 5.16 -9.94
CA ARG A 122 3.27 5.06 -8.49
C ARG A 122 1.90 5.57 -8.05
N ARG A 123 1.46 6.71 -8.57
CA ARG A 123 0.12 7.27 -8.28
C ARG A 123 -1.01 6.40 -8.82
N VAL A 124 -0.85 5.75 -9.98
CA VAL A 124 -1.82 4.73 -10.47
C VAL A 124 -1.91 3.54 -9.52
N ALA A 125 -0.77 3.05 -9.00
CA ALA A 125 -0.74 1.94 -8.04
C ALA A 125 -1.44 2.33 -6.71
N ILE A 126 -1.27 3.56 -6.25
CA ILE A 126 -1.99 4.11 -5.09
C ILE A 126 -3.49 4.17 -5.36
N ALA A 127 -3.92 4.75 -6.49
CA ALA A 127 -5.34 4.79 -6.88
C ALA A 127 -5.95 3.39 -6.91
N ARG A 128 -5.25 2.43 -7.50
CA ARG A 128 -5.69 1.03 -7.58
C ARG A 128 -5.95 0.43 -6.20
N ALA A 129 -5.03 0.61 -5.26
CA ALA A 129 -5.16 0.07 -3.90
C ALA A 129 -6.30 0.74 -3.13
N VAL A 130 -6.43 2.05 -3.22
CA VAL A 130 -7.48 2.83 -2.54
C VAL A 130 -8.86 2.54 -3.13
N CYS A 131 -9.01 2.54 -4.46
CA CYS A 131 -10.26 2.19 -5.14
C CYS A 131 -10.68 0.73 -4.93
N PHE A 132 -9.71 -0.20 -4.78
CA PHE A 132 -10.01 -1.57 -4.41
C PHE A 132 -10.76 -1.60 -3.08
N GLY A 133 -10.38 -0.72 -2.16
CA GLY A 133 -11.00 -0.55 -0.84
C GLY A 133 -10.78 -1.76 0.06
N GLY A 134 -11.36 -1.70 1.25
CA GLY A 134 -11.26 -2.75 2.26
C GLY A 134 -11.14 -2.17 3.66
N GLY A 135 -10.95 -3.04 4.65
CA GLY A 135 -10.74 -2.63 6.04
C GLY A 135 -9.29 -2.34 6.39
N LEU A 136 -8.36 -2.62 5.48
CA LEU A 136 -6.91 -2.43 5.68
C LEU A 136 -6.26 -1.99 4.37
N LEU A 137 -5.37 -1.01 4.45
CA LEU A 137 -4.45 -0.61 3.38
C LEU A 137 -3.01 -0.93 3.82
N LEU A 138 -2.31 -1.72 3.02
CA LEU A 138 -0.90 -2.03 3.18
C LEU A 138 -0.09 -1.23 2.16
N LEU A 139 0.85 -0.43 2.62
CA LEU A 139 1.62 0.50 1.81
C LEU A 139 3.12 0.19 1.95
N ASP A 140 3.73 -0.38 0.92
CA ASP A 140 5.16 -0.70 0.89
C ASP A 140 5.92 0.37 0.10
N GLU A 141 6.62 1.27 0.80
CA GLU A 141 7.35 2.43 0.24
C GLU A 141 6.46 3.27 -0.69
N PRO A 142 5.24 3.70 -0.26
CA PRO A 142 4.20 4.20 -1.17
C PRO A 142 4.59 5.47 -1.94
N PHE A 143 5.49 6.27 -1.41
CA PHE A 143 5.85 7.57 -2.00
C PHE A 143 7.24 7.59 -2.62
N LYS A 144 7.86 6.43 -2.79
CA LYS A 144 9.17 6.31 -3.43
C LYS A 144 9.17 6.95 -4.82
N GLY A 145 10.11 7.87 -5.06
CA GLY A 145 10.26 8.57 -6.34
C GLY A 145 9.27 9.71 -6.58
N LEU A 146 8.47 10.09 -5.58
CA LEU A 146 7.64 11.28 -5.61
C LEU A 146 8.41 12.48 -4.99
N ASP A 147 8.22 13.67 -5.57
CA ASP A 147 8.66 14.91 -4.93
C ASP A 147 7.78 15.25 -3.72
N ALA A 148 8.20 16.27 -2.94
CA ALA A 148 7.53 16.59 -1.68
C ALA A 148 6.07 17.03 -1.86
N GLU A 149 5.75 17.77 -2.90
CA GLU A 149 4.38 18.23 -3.18
C GLU A 149 3.49 17.05 -3.58
N THR A 150 3.94 16.23 -4.52
CA THR A 150 3.21 15.05 -4.99
C THR A 150 3.02 14.02 -3.86
N ARG A 151 4.03 13.86 -2.95
CA ARG A 151 3.92 13.04 -1.74
C ARG A 151 2.78 13.51 -0.85
N GLN A 152 2.71 14.79 -0.55
CA GLN A 152 1.65 15.37 0.30
C GLN A 152 0.27 15.19 -0.33
N GLN A 153 0.14 15.42 -1.64
CA GLN A 153 -1.11 15.20 -2.37
C GLN A 153 -1.55 13.73 -2.31
N ALA A 154 -0.62 12.79 -2.55
CA ALA A 154 -0.91 11.37 -2.51
C ALA A 154 -1.26 10.87 -1.09
N ALA A 155 -0.59 11.38 -0.05
CA ALA A 155 -0.90 11.07 1.34
C ALA A 155 -2.29 11.60 1.74
N ALA A 156 -2.61 12.85 1.41
CA ALA A 156 -3.91 13.46 1.65
C ALA A 156 -5.03 12.68 0.94
N TYR A 157 -4.79 12.24 -0.30
CA TYR A 157 -5.70 11.40 -1.06
C TYR A 157 -5.96 10.07 -0.35
N ILE A 158 -4.92 9.35 0.09
CA ILE A 158 -5.06 8.09 0.84
C ILE A 158 -5.93 8.31 2.09
N LEU A 159 -5.61 9.32 2.89
CA LEU A 159 -6.31 9.62 4.14
C LEU A 159 -7.78 9.97 3.91
N ARG A 160 -8.09 10.70 2.84
CA ARG A 160 -9.46 11.09 2.47
C ARG A 160 -10.30 9.89 2.03
N HIS A 161 -9.71 8.99 1.23
CA HIS A 161 -10.45 7.92 0.55
C HIS A 161 -10.31 6.54 1.19
N ARG A 162 -9.56 6.41 2.31
CA ARG A 162 -9.44 5.12 3.02
C ARG A 162 -10.73 4.61 3.67
N ASN A 163 -11.78 5.45 3.74
CA ASN A 163 -13.11 5.07 4.25
C ASN A 163 -13.07 4.35 5.61
N GLY A 164 -12.27 4.84 6.54
CA GLY A 164 -12.11 4.23 7.87
C GLY A 164 -11.20 3.00 7.90
N ALA A 165 -10.64 2.55 6.79
CA ALA A 165 -9.64 1.48 6.77
C ALA A 165 -8.43 1.84 7.64
N ALA A 166 -7.90 0.85 8.34
CA ALA A 166 -6.59 0.99 8.94
C ALA A 166 -5.50 1.06 7.86
N VAL A 167 -4.41 1.76 8.14
CA VAL A 167 -3.28 1.89 7.22
C VAL A 167 -2.02 1.40 7.92
N VAL A 168 -1.29 0.50 7.27
CA VAL A 168 0.05 0.10 7.66
C VAL A 168 1.01 0.49 6.55
N CYS A 169 1.80 1.51 6.80
CA CYS A 169 2.84 1.99 5.89
C CYS A 169 4.20 1.46 6.33
N VAL A 170 4.96 0.98 5.38
CA VAL A 170 6.35 0.59 5.56
C VAL A 170 7.21 1.55 4.75
N THR A 171 8.11 2.24 5.41
CA THR A 171 9.05 3.17 4.76
C THR A 171 10.32 3.31 5.61
N HIS A 172 11.35 3.87 5.03
CA HIS A 172 12.56 4.33 5.72
C HIS A 172 12.60 5.87 5.84
N ASP A 173 11.63 6.57 5.23
CA ASP A 173 11.55 8.03 5.20
C ASP A 173 10.57 8.55 6.26
N ARG A 174 11.05 9.41 7.17
CA ARG A 174 10.21 10.05 8.19
C ARG A 174 9.19 11.02 7.61
N GLU A 175 9.47 11.59 6.45
CA GLU A 175 8.54 12.49 5.78
C GLU A 175 7.29 11.76 5.29
N ASP A 176 7.40 10.48 4.94
CA ASP A 176 6.26 9.63 4.58
C ASP A 176 5.33 9.42 5.77
N ALA A 177 5.90 9.13 6.95
CA ALA A 177 5.13 8.97 8.18
C ALA A 177 4.44 10.29 8.58
N ALA A 178 5.16 11.41 8.46
CA ALA A 178 4.62 12.75 8.75
C ALA A 178 3.49 13.11 7.77
N ALA A 179 3.65 12.85 6.46
CA ALA A 179 2.62 13.11 5.45
C ALA A 179 1.33 12.33 5.71
N LEU A 180 1.43 11.10 6.23
CA LEU A 180 0.29 10.27 6.61
C LEU A 180 -0.25 10.60 8.02
N GLY A 181 0.40 11.47 8.79
CA GLY A 181 0.04 11.66 10.20
C GLY A 181 0.08 10.35 11.00
N ALA A 182 0.99 9.44 10.64
CA ALA A 182 1.04 8.09 11.15
C ALA A 182 1.74 8.02 12.50
N GLU A 183 1.25 7.16 13.39
CA GLU A 183 2.00 6.73 14.56
C GLU A 183 3.18 5.86 14.11
N ILE A 184 4.39 6.17 14.59
CA ILE A 184 5.59 5.40 14.26
C ILE A 184 5.71 4.26 15.27
N ALA A 185 5.61 3.03 14.79
CA ALA A 185 5.91 1.84 15.54
C ALA A 185 7.34 1.36 15.18
N ALA A 186 8.18 1.21 16.20
CA ALA A 186 9.46 0.51 16.05
C ALA A 186 9.21 -1.00 16.09
N LEU A 187 9.85 -1.71 15.19
CA LEU A 187 9.82 -3.18 15.09
C LEU A 187 11.12 -3.75 15.63
#